data_8447b3ad48f8fab0babc8acd17ec40ec
#
_entry.id   8447b3ad48f8fab0babc8acd17ec40ec
#
_cell.length_a   1.000
_cell.length_b   1.000
_cell.length_c   1.000
_cell.angle_alpha   90.00
_cell.angle_beta   90.00
_cell.angle_gamma   90.00
#
_symmetry.space_group_name_H-M   'P 1'
#
loop_
_entity.id
_entity.type
_entity.pdbx_description
1 polymer ?
#
loop_
_entity_poly.entity_id
_entity_poly.type
_entity_poly.pdbx_seq_one_letter_code
_entity_poly.pdbx_strand_id
1 'polypeptide(L)'
;MKQCEIRFWFEHGGICLWAVNEVAKRMYGYDISNNELPISQELIDKLDLLEDVYSGYLNWDYPPDPSPWTKEQKKEFILNCNEVYERLCAELGSEYIVINDIMDCVS
;
A
#
# COMPACT_ATOMS: atom_id res chain seq x y z
N MET A 1 -9.05 -12.58 20.57
CA MET A 1 -7.86 -12.77 19.74
C MET A 1 -7.32 -11.42 19.28
N LYS A 2 -6.01 -11.30 19.20
CA LYS A 2 -5.41 -10.08 18.68
C LYS A 2 -5.63 -9.96 17.18
N GLN A 3 -6.01 -8.78 16.75
CA GLN A 3 -6.17 -8.50 15.33
C GLN A 3 -4.80 -8.37 14.65
N CYS A 4 -4.76 -8.66 13.37
CA CYS A 4 -3.56 -8.52 12.55
C CYS A 4 -3.48 -7.07 12.08
N GLU A 5 -2.48 -6.33 12.51
CA GLU A 5 -2.30 -4.94 12.13
C GLU A 5 -1.31 -4.83 10.98
N ILE A 6 -1.75 -4.23 9.88
CA ILE A 6 -0.92 -4.02 8.69
C ILE A 6 -0.98 -2.54 8.30
N ARG A 7 0.09 -2.07 7.66
CA ARG A 7 0.22 -0.68 7.22
C ARG A 7 0.16 -0.62 5.70
N PHE A 8 -0.66 0.27 5.18
CA PHE A 8 -0.76 0.53 3.75
C PHE A 8 0.05 1.79 3.43
N TRP A 9 1.26 1.60 2.91
CA TRP A 9 2.23 2.66 2.69
C TRP A 9 3.23 2.22 1.61
N PHE A 10 3.40 3.04 0.59
CA PHE A 10 4.29 2.68 -0.51
C PHE A 10 5.74 3.07 -0.22
N GLU A 11 6.66 2.22 -0.64
CA GLU A 11 8.08 2.44 -0.51
C GLU A 11 8.79 2.15 -1.84
N HIS A 12 10.05 2.53 -1.93
CA HIS A 12 10.86 2.43 -3.15
C HIS A 12 10.99 1.01 -3.70
N GLY A 13 10.80 -0.01 -2.90
CA GLY A 13 10.94 -1.39 -3.34
C GLY A 13 9.70 -1.99 -3.98
N GLY A 14 8.64 -1.22 -4.13
CA GLY A 14 7.39 -1.71 -4.71
C GLY A 14 6.47 -2.43 -3.75
N ILE A 15 6.81 -2.49 -2.47
CA ILE A 15 5.97 -3.11 -1.45
C ILE A 15 5.06 -2.03 -0.85
N CYS A 16 3.79 -2.36 -0.67
CA CYS A 16 2.82 -1.42 -0.10
C CYS A 16 2.12 -1.92 1.15
N LEU A 17 2.39 -3.15 1.58
CA LEU A 17 1.76 -3.71 2.78
C LEU A 17 2.84 -4.18 3.75
N TRP A 18 2.73 -3.73 4.99
CA TRP A 18 3.74 -3.96 6.03
C TRP A 18 3.10 -4.46 7.31
N ALA A 19 3.74 -5.43 7.96
CA ALA A 19 3.29 -5.93 9.25
C ALA A 19 3.63 -4.90 10.35
N VAL A 20 2.64 -4.58 11.19
CA VAL A 20 2.82 -3.60 12.27
C VAL A 20 2.99 -4.27 13.63
N ASN A 21 2.11 -5.23 13.95
CA ASN A 21 2.16 -5.91 15.23
C ASN A 21 2.77 -7.30 15.11
N GLU A 22 3.00 -7.95 16.25
CA GLU A 22 3.60 -9.27 16.28
C GLU A 22 2.78 -10.34 15.57
N VAL A 23 1.46 -10.24 15.65
CA VAL A 23 0.59 -11.20 14.98
C VAL A 23 0.84 -11.19 13.47
N ALA A 24 0.86 -9.99 12.88
CA ALA A 24 1.12 -9.84 11.45
C ALA A 24 2.53 -10.29 11.09
N LYS A 25 3.52 -9.95 11.90
CA LYS A 25 4.92 -10.33 11.65
C LYS A 25 5.11 -11.83 11.69
N ARG A 26 4.40 -12.53 12.57
CA ARG A 26 4.47 -13.99 12.65
C ARG A 26 3.83 -14.66 11.47
N MET A 27 2.74 -14.06 10.94
CA MET A 27 2.02 -14.64 9.80
C MET A 27 2.71 -14.37 8.47
N TYR A 28 3.25 -13.17 8.28
CA TYR A 28 3.70 -12.71 6.97
C TYR A 28 5.14 -12.21 6.93
N GLY A 29 5.75 -11.92 8.07
CA GLY A 29 7.04 -11.24 8.12
C GLY A 29 6.85 -9.73 8.07
N TYR A 30 7.91 -8.99 7.85
CA TYR A 30 7.88 -7.53 7.84
C TYR A 30 7.13 -6.96 6.65
N ASP A 31 7.50 -7.40 5.46
CA ASP A 31 6.86 -6.99 4.20
C ASP A 31 5.89 -8.09 3.77
N ILE A 32 4.72 -7.66 3.36
CA ILE A 32 3.64 -8.57 3.00
C ILE A 32 3.43 -8.51 1.49
N SER A 33 3.58 -9.65 0.81
CA SER A 33 3.24 -9.73 -0.60
C SER A 33 1.72 -9.68 -0.77
N ASN A 34 1.26 -8.97 -1.78
CA ASN A 34 -0.18 -8.77 -1.99
C ASN A 34 -0.95 -10.09 -2.08
N ASN A 35 -0.34 -11.11 -2.66
CA ASN A 35 -0.98 -12.42 -2.84
C ASN A 35 -0.95 -13.30 -1.58
N GLU A 36 -0.32 -12.85 -0.50
CA GLU A 36 -0.34 -13.57 0.78
C GLU A 36 -1.60 -13.32 1.59
N LEU A 37 -2.30 -12.22 1.30
CA LEU A 37 -3.51 -11.85 2.02
C LEU A 37 -4.74 -12.59 1.45
N PRO A 38 -5.76 -12.87 2.30
CA PRO A 38 -6.98 -13.53 1.83
C PRO A 38 -7.92 -12.53 1.15
N ILE A 39 -7.47 -11.97 0.04
CA ILE A 39 -8.22 -10.98 -0.74
C ILE A 39 -8.43 -11.49 -2.17
N SER A 40 -9.35 -10.85 -2.89
CA SER A 40 -9.66 -11.25 -4.26
C SER A 40 -8.50 -10.97 -5.21
N GLN A 41 -8.43 -11.74 -6.30
CA GLN A 41 -7.43 -11.52 -7.34
C GLN A 41 -7.56 -10.13 -7.94
N GLU A 42 -8.77 -9.63 -8.09
CA GLU A 42 -9.02 -8.27 -8.58
C GLU A 42 -8.35 -7.23 -7.70
N LEU A 43 -8.44 -7.39 -6.38
CA LEU A 43 -7.80 -6.48 -5.44
C LEU A 43 -6.28 -6.60 -5.47
N ILE A 44 -5.76 -7.82 -5.59
CA ILE A 44 -4.32 -8.05 -5.74
C ILE A 44 -3.81 -7.32 -6.99
N ASP A 45 -4.51 -7.44 -8.10
CA ASP A 45 -4.14 -6.78 -9.36
C ASP A 45 -4.13 -5.27 -9.21
N LYS A 46 -5.09 -4.71 -8.47
CA LYS A 46 -5.15 -3.27 -8.20
C LYS A 46 -3.97 -2.80 -7.36
N LEU A 47 -3.60 -3.58 -6.35
CA LEU A 47 -2.44 -3.27 -5.52
C LEU A 47 -1.16 -3.30 -6.34
N ASP A 48 -1.00 -4.32 -7.18
CA ASP A 48 0.16 -4.44 -8.06
C ASP A 48 0.25 -3.25 -9.03
N LEU A 49 -0.89 -2.83 -9.57
CA LEU A 49 -0.95 -1.68 -10.46
C LEU A 49 -0.55 -0.39 -9.75
N LEU A 50 -1.02 -0.20 -8.50
CA LEU A 50 -0.65 0.97 -7.73
C LEU A 50 0.84 1.00 -7.41
N GLU A 51 1.46 -0.16 -7.16
CA GLU A 51 2.90 -0.25 -6.96
C GLU A 51 3.66 0.20 -8.21
N ASP A 52 3.20 -0.22 -9.39
CA ASP A 52 3.79 0.21 -10.66
C ASP A 52 3.62 1.71 -10.88
N VAL A 53 2.44 2.23 -10.58
CA VAL A 53 2.17 3.67 -10.70
C VAL A 53 3.06 4.47 -9.75
N TYR A 54 3.20 4.00 -8.51
CA TYR A 54 4.05 4.68 -7.52
C TYR A 54 5.51 4.71 -7.94
N SER A 55 5.99 3.70 -8.66
CA SER A 55 7.37 3.71 -9.14
C SER A 55 7.65 4.90 -10.06
N GLY A 56 6.61 5.46 -10.71
CA GLY A 56 6.72 6.69 -11.51
C GLY A 56 6.73 7.97 -10.68
N TYR A 57 6.38 7.89 -9.39
CA TYR A 57 6.43 9.06 -8.49
C TYR A 57 7.87 9.50 -8.22
N LEU A 58 8.81 8.57 -8.25
CA LEU A 58 10.21 8.83 -7.94
C LEU A 58 10.99 9.17 -9.21
N ASN A 59 11.93 10.10 -9.08
CA ASN A 59 12.86 10.40 -10.18
C ASN A 59 14.06 9.46 -10.05
N TRP A 60 14.00 8.33 -10.73
CA TRP A 60 15.04 7.30 -10.67
C TRP A 60 16.34 7.74 -11.31
N ASP A 61 16.27 8.61 -12.35
CA ASP A 61 17.46 9.11 -13.06
C ASP A 61 18.25 10.09 -12.22
N TYR A 62 17.55 10.87 -11.39
CA TYR A 62 18.18 11.87 -10.53
C TYR A 62 17.41 12.00 -9.22
N PRO A 63 17.64 11.09 -8.26
CA PRO A 63 16.87 11.02 -7.02
C PRO A 63 16.71 12.31 -6.21
N PRO A 64 17.72 13.24 -6.18
CA PRO A 64 17.54 14.50 -5.46
C PRO A 64 16.51 15.46 -6.07
N ASP A 65 16.15 15.27 -7.35
CA ASP A 65 15.17 16.13 -8.00
C ASP A 65 13.76 15.84 -7.46
N PRO A 66 12.85 16.86 -7.51
CA PRO A 66 11.47 16.64 -7.17
C PRO A 66 10.81 15.57 -8.03
N SER A 67 9.77 14.94 -7.48
CA SER A 67 9.00 13.96 -8.23
C SER A 67 8.47 14.56 -9.53
N PRO A 68 8.44 13.78 -10.64
CA PRO A 68 7.87 14.26 -11.90
C PRO A 68 6.35 14.41 -11.87
N TRP A 69 5.70 13.95 -10.81
CA TRP A 69 4.25 14.03 -10.72
C TRP A 69 3.75 15.45 -10.45
N THR A 70 2.67 15.83 -11.15
CA THR A 70 1.95 17.06 -10.87
C THR A 70 1.09 16.89 -9.62
N LYS A 71 0.55 18.02 -9.11
CA LYS A 71 -0.39 17.98 -7.98
C LYS A 71 -1.62 17.15 -8.30
N GLU A 72 -2.09 17.21 -9.54
CA GLU A 72 -3.25 16.44 -9.99
C GLU A 72 -2.96 14.95 -10.01
N GLN A 73 -1.79 14.56 -10.46
CA GLN A 73 -1.37 13.16 -10.47
C GLN A 73 -1.27 12.60 -9.06
N LYS A 74 -0.71 13.37 -8.11
CA LYS A 74 -0.65 12.98 -6.70
C LYS A 74 -2.04 12.80 -6.12
N LYS A 75 -2.95 13.73 -6.41
CA LYS A 75 -4.32 13.67 -5.92
C LYS A 75 -5.05 12.46 -6.46
N GLU A 76 -4.91 12.17 -7.74
CA GLU A 76 -5.51 11.00 -8.37
C GLU A 76 -4.99 9.71 -7.76
N PHE A 77 -3.68 9.62 -7.53
CA PHE A 77 -3.08 8.46 -6.88
C PHE A 77 -3.67 8.24 -5.49
N ILE A 78 -3.78 9.31 -4.69
CA ILE A 78 -4.36 9.23 -3.35
C ILE A 78 -5.80 8.75 -3.40
N LEU A 79 -6.60 9.26 -4.34
CA LEU A 79 -7.99 8.81 -4.48
C LEU A 79 -8.07 7.33 -4.80
N ASN A 80 -7.25 6.85 -5.73
CA ASN A 80 -7.21 5.44 -6.08
C ASN A 80 -6.76 4.58 -4.91
N CYS A 81 -5.79 5.03 -4.15
CA CYS A 81 -5.31 4.32 -2.96
C CYS A 81 -6.40 4.24 -1.89
N ASN A 82 -7.16 5.31 -1.68
CA ASN A 82 -8.25 5.31 -0.71
C ASN A 82 -9.35 4.33 -1.09
N GLU A 83 -9.66 4.21 -2.38
CA GLU A 83 -10.60 3.19 -2.87
C GLU A 83 -10.10 1.78 -2.56
N VAL A 84 -8.84 1.52 -2.84
CA VAL A 84 -8.23 0.22 -2.56
C VAL A 84 -8.19 -0.04 -1.06
N TYR A 85 -7.88 0.98 -0.25
CA TYR A 85 -7.91 0.87 1.20
C TYR A 85 -9.29 0.43 1.71
N GLU A 86 -10.34 1.05 1.21
CA GLU A 86 -11.71 0.68 1.61
C GLU A 86 -12.02 -0.78 1.24
N ARG A 87 -11.58 -1.22 0.08
CA ARG A 87 -11.76 -2.61 -0.33
C ARG A 87 -10.94 -3.58 0.51
N LEU A 88 -9.71 -3.20 0.88
CA LEU A 88 -8.89 -4.01 1.79
C LEU A 88 -9.62 -4.23 3.10
N CYS A 89 -10.15 -3.17 3.68
CA CYS A 89 -10.89 -3.25 4.94
C CYS A 89 -12.13 -4.15 4.79
N ALA A 90 -12.86 -4.01 3.70
CA ALA A 90 -14.06 -4.79 3.45
C ALA A 90 -13.77 -6.27 3.25
N GLU A 91 -12.72 -6.59 2.49
CA GLU A 91 -12.38 -7.99 2.18
C GLU A 91 -11.67 -8.69 3.34
N LEU A 92 -10.82 -7.97 4.08
CA LEU A 92 -10.10 -8.56 5.21
C LEU A 92 -10.97 -8.71 6.45
N GLY A 93 -11.96 -7.83 6.62
CA GLY A 93 -12.90 -7.92 7.73
C GLY A 93 -12.33 -7.50 9.07
N SER A 94 -13.02 -7.87 10.14
CA SER A 94 -12.71 -7.40 11.50
C SER A 94 -11.47 -8.03 12.12
N GLU A 95 -10.90 -9.05 11.50
CA GLU A 95 -9.68 -9.70 12.00
C GLU A 95 -8.42 -8.90 11.66
N TYR A 96 -8.55 -7.91 10.79
CA TYR A 96 -7.43 -7.09 10.34
C TYR A 96 -7.69 -5.61 10.63
N ILE A 97 -6.62 -4.91 11.01
CA ILE A 97 -6.61 -3.45 11.10
C ILE A 97 -5.63 -2.95 10.04
N VAL A 98 -6.13 -2.16 9.09
CA VAL A 98 -5.30 -1.58 8.04
C VAL A 98 -5.06 -0.11 8.35
N ILE A 99 -3.79 0.25 8.54
CA ILE A 99 -3.40 1.64 8.82
C ILE A 99 -3.12 2.33 7.50
N ASN A 100 -3.90 3.38 7.22
CA ASN A 100 -3.78 4.13 5.96
C ASN A 100 -2.78 5.27 6.11
N ASP A 101 -1.55 5.05 5.62
CA ASP A 101 -0.47 6.04 5.65
C ASP A 101 -0.10 6.55 4.26
N ILE A 102 -1.04 6.47 3.31
CA ILE A 102 -0.81 6.85 1.92
C ILE A 102 -0.39 8.32 1.78
N MET A 103 -0.93 9.21 2.61
CA MET A 103 -0.60 10.63 2.54
C MET A 103 0.89 10.90 2.77
N ASP A 104 1.56 10.06 3.55
CA ASP A 104 3.00 10.20 3.80
C ASP A 104 3.85 9.85 2.58
N CYS A 105 3.28 9.08 1.64
CA CYS A 105 4.02 8.63 0.46
C CYS A 105 4.19 9.72 -0.59
N VAL A 106 3.22 10.64 -0.68
CA VAL A 106 3.14 11.64 -1.75
C VAL A 106 3.04 13.07 -1.25
N SER A 107 3.39 13.29 -0.01
CA SER A 107 3.37 14.62 0.63
C SER A 107 4.47 15.55 0.12
#